data_a408dd5f9bb02083b094ca477e8fe5b0
#
_entry.id   a408dd5f9bb02083b094ca477e8fe5b0
#
_cell.length_a   1.000
_cell.length_b   1.000
_cell.length_c   1.000
_cell.angle_alpha   90.00
_cell.angle_beta   90.00
_cell.angle_gamma   90.00
#
_symmetry.space_group_name_H-M   'P 1'
#
loop_
_entity.id
_entity.type
_entity.pdbx_description
1 polymer ?
#
loop_
_entity_poly.entity_id
_entity_poly.type
_entity_poly.pdbx_seq_one_letter_code
_entity_poly.pdbx_strand_id
1 'polypeptide(L)'
;MFETQKFIDDCREALKETSAHAAVKEIVAKSVAEPTQVLKALGEPKLAGIQTLYRSDRLTILNVLWGPCMFLYPHDHRMWAVIGIYGGREENAFYRRGENGLTNAGSKTLDTRDVIPLGESVIHSVTNPLETITAAIHVYGGDFFATPRSEWDPKTYQERPFDVEAALRVFEESNQRLRANDTDR
;
A
#
# COMPACT_ATOMS: atom_id res chain seq x y z
N MET A 1 20.37 -11.20 1.35
CA MET A 1 20.36 -9.91 0.61
C MET A 1 19.02 -9.82 -0.11
N PHE A 2 18.32 -8.69 -0.03
CA PHE A 2 17.09 -8.48 -0.82
C PHE A 2 17.46 -8.21 -2.28
N GLU A 3 16.88 -8.97 -3.19
CA GLU A 3 17.04 -8.82 -4.64
C GLU A 3 15.64 -8.73 -5.25
N THR A 4 15.34 -7.60 -5.91
CA THR A 4 14.00 -7.32 -6.43
C THR A 4 13.50 -8.40 -7.39
N GLN A 5 14.34 -8.88 -8.30
CA GLN A 5 13.93 -9.93 -9.24
C GLN A 5 13.62 -11.26 -8.53
N LYS A 6 14.47 -11.66 -7.57
CA LYS A 6 14.22 -12.87 -6.79
C LYS A 6 12.93 -12.75 -5.97
N PHE A 7 12.66 -11.60 -5.35
CA PHE A 7 11.43 -11.35 -4.62
C PHE A 7 10.19 -11.49 -5.53
N ILE A 8 10.25 -10.93 -6.75
CA ILE A 8 9.18 -11.07 -7.75
C ILE A 8 8.97 -12.55 -8.10
N ASP A 9 10.05 -13.28 -8.36
CA ASP A 9 9.95 -14.70 -8.77
C ASP A 9 9.44 -15.57 -7.62
N ASP A 10 9.85 -15.32 -6.38
CA ASP A 10 9.32 -16.00 -5.19
C ASP A 10 7.80 -15.74 -5.02
N CYS A 11 7.33 -14.50 -5.19
CA CYS A 11 5.90 -14.18 -5.16
C CYS A 11 5.12 -14.84 -6.31
N ARG A 12 5.68 -14.92 -7.50
CA ARG A 12 5.07 -15.61 -8.65
C ARG A 12 4.96 -17.12 -8.41
N GLU A 13 5.97 -17.72 -7.82
CA GLU A 13 5.94 -19.14 -7.47
C GLU A 13 4.88 -19.43 -6.39
N ALA A 14 4.78 -18.54 -5.39
CA ALA A 14 3.76 -18.64 -4.34
C ALA A 14 2.31 -18.65 -4.85
N LEU A 15 2.04 -18.10 -6.05
CA LEU A 15 0.71 -18.17 -6.67
C LEU A 15 0.28 -19.60 -7.05
N LYS A 16 1.18 -20.56 -7.07
CA LYS A 16 0.88 -21.96 -7.32
C LYS A 16 0.40 -22.70 -6.07
N GLU A 17 0.63 -22.11 -4.90
CA GLU A 17 0.22 -22.68 -3.63
C GLU A 17 -1.30 -22.55 -3.42
N THR A 18 -1.90 -23.53 -2.75
CA THR A 18 -3.32 -23.50 -2.38
C THR A 18 -3.66 -22.28 -1.51
N SER A 19 -2.70 -21.80 -0.72
CA SER A 19 -2.80 -20.63 0.14
C SER A 19 -1.85 -19.53 -0.31
N ALA A 20 -1.93 -19.12 -1.57
CA ALA A 20 -1.04 -18.11 -2.18
C ALA A 20 -0.87 -16.86 -1.32
N HIS A 21 -1.97 -16.33 -0.78
CA HIS A 21 -1.98 -15.16 0.11
C HIS A 21 -1.10 -15.36 1.36
N ALA A 22 -1.17 -16.54 2.01
CA ALA A 22 -0.36 -16.85 3.17
C ALA A 22 1.12 -17.03 2.79
N ALA A 23 1.42 -17.70 1.68
CA ALA A 23 2.78 -17.87 1.20
C ALA A 23 3.43 -16.52 0.85
N VAL A 24 2.70 -15.63 0.17
CA VAL A 24 3.16 -14.27 -0.13
C VAL A 24 3.40 -13.47 1.15
N LYS A 25 2.54 -13.60 2.17
CA LYS A 25 2.75 -12.93 3.47
C LYS A 25 4.10 -13.31 4.09
N GLU A 26 4.48 -14.59 4.06
CA GLU A 26 5.77 -15.04 4.60
C GLU A 26 6.96 -14.48 3.79
N ILE A 27 6.83 -14.39 2.46
CA ILE A 27 7.86 -13.80 1.58
C ILE A 27 8.04 -12.30 1.91
N VAL A 28 6.94 -11.55 2.03
CA VAL A 28 6.98 -10.13 2.38
C VAL A 28 7.56 -9.93 3.78
N ALA A 29 7.11 -10.72 4.77
CA ALA A 29 7.61 -10.64 6.15
C ALA A 29 9.12 -10.85 6.22
N LYS A 30 9.63 -11.86 5.52
CA LYS A 30 11.07 -12.13 5.43
C LYS A 30 11.84 -10.98 4.76
N SER A 31 11.24 -10.33 3.77
CA SER A 31 11.87 -9.22 3.06
C SER A 31 11.94 -7.97 3.92
N VAL A 32 10.85 -7.57 4.58
CA VAL A 32 10.81 -6.35 5.40
C VAL A 32 11.46 -6.52 6.77
N ALA A 33 11.80 -7.73 7.19
CA ALA A 33 12.59 -7.99 8.39
C ALA A 33 14.00 -7.33 8.32
N GLU A 34 14.51 -7.11 7.09
CA GLU A 34 15.80 -6.49 6.81
C GLU A 34 15.62 -5.18 6.00
N PRO A 35 15.06 -4.10 6.59
CA PRO A 35 14.66 -2.88 5.87
C PRO A 35 15.79 -2.24 5.08
N THR A 36 17.00 -2.22 5.66
CA THR A 36 18.19 -1.63 5.03
C THR A 36 18.54 -2.30 3.70
N GLN A 37 18.24 -3.60 3.56
CA GLN A 37 18.49 -4.32 2.32
C GLN A 37 17.44 -3.97 1.25
N VAL A 38 16.19 -3.75 1.67
CA VAL A 38 15.12 -3.28 0.78
C VAL A 38 15.43 -1.87 0.29
N LEU A 39 15.77 -0.95 1.20
CA LEU A 39 16.19 0.41 0.87
C LEU A 39 17.38 0.43 -0.10
N LYS A 40 18.39 -0.42 0.12
CA LYS A 40 19.55 -0.50 -0.78
C LYS A 40 19.16 -0.94 -2.20
N ALA A 41 18.18 -1.83 -2.33
CA ALA A 41 17.75 -2.36 -3.64
C ALA A 41 16.76 -1.44 -4.37
N LEU A 42 15.85 -0.78 -3.65
CA LEU A 42 14.82 0.08 -4.22
C LEU A 42 15.22 1.57 -4.23
N GLY A 43 16.28 1.94 -3.50
CA GLY A 43 16.75 3.31 -3.32
C GLY A 43 16.08 4.02 -2.15
N GLU A 44 16.75 5.08 -1.67
CA GLU A 44 16.19 5.95 -0.62
C GLU A 44 15.01 6.75 -1.16
N PRO A 45 13.85 6.74 -0.48
CA PRO A 45 12.67 7.46 -0.93
C PRO A 45 12.88 8.99 -0.79
N LYS A 46 12.71 9.71 -1.89
CA LYS A 46 12.83 11.18 -1.92
C LYS A 46 11.49 11.88 -2.16
N LEU A 47 10.58 11.21 -2.84
CA LEU A 47 9.25 11.70 -3.19
C LEU A 47 8.21 10.62 -2.89
N ALA A 48 6.99 11.05 -2.62
CA ALA A 48 5.83 10.17 -2.54
C ALA A 48 5.47 9.64 -3.93
N GLY A 49 4.98 8.41 -4.00
CA GLY A 49 4.61 7.82 -5.30
C GLY A 49 4.40 6.32 -5.26
N ILE A 50 4.04 5.79 -6.40
CA ILE A 50 3.83 4.35 -6.62
C ILE A 50 4.76 3.90 -7.75
N GLN A 51 5.68 3.01 -7.43
CA GLN A 51 6.54 2.36 -8.40
C GLN A 51 6.08 0.92 -8.62
N THR A 52 5.73 0.58 -9.86
CA THR A 52 5.39 -0.79 -10.23
C THR A 52 6.66 -1.62 -10.37
N LEU A 53 6.83 -2.62 -9.50
CA LEU A 53 7.93 -3.58 -9.56
C LEU A 53 7.59 -4.75 -10.47
N TYR A 54 6.31 -5.18 -10.46
CA TYR A 54 5.78 -6.24 -11.33
C TYR A 54 4.28 -6.05 -11.56
N ARG A 55 3.80 -6.42 -12.75
CA ARG A 55 2.37 -6.43 -13.09
C ARG A 55 2.03 -7.57 -14.03
N SER A 56 0.96 -8.29 -13.73
CA SER A 56 0.28 -9.25 -14.60
C SER A 56 -1.21 -9.29 -14.23
N ASP A 57 -1.99 -10.10 -14.95
CA ASP A 57 -3.41 -10.37 -14.65
C ASP A 57 -3.64 -11.06 -13.29
N ARG A 58 -2.61 -11.73 -12.74
CA ARG A 58 -2.69 -12.53 -11.51
C ARG A 58 -1.91 -11.96 -10.32
N LEU A 59 -1.03 -11.00 -10.55
CA LEU A 59 -0.15 -10.45 -9.51
C LEU A 59 0.27 -9.02 -9.86
N THR A 60 0.17 -8.13 -8.90
CA THR A 60 0.79 -6.80 -8.96
C THR A 60 1.66 -6.59 -7.73
N ILE A 61 2.89 -6.12 -7.92
CA ILE A 61 3.81 -5.77 -6.84
C ILE A 61 4.18 -4.30 -7.00
N LEU A 62 3.93 -3.53 -5.94
CA LEU A 62 4.19 -2.10 -5.90
C LEU A 62 5.17 -1.76 -4.78
N ASN A 63 6.04 -0.81 -5.03
CA ASN A 63 6.72 -0.03 -4.01
C ASN A 63 5.91 1.26 -3.82
N VAL A 64 5.28 1.42 -2.66
CA VAL A 64 4.43 2.56 -2.33
C VAL A 64 5.14 3.45 -1.32
N LEU A 65 5.27 4.72 -1.67
CA LEU A 65 5.94 5.73 -0.87
C LEU A 65 4.91 6.78 -0.45
N TRP A 66 4.44 6.67 0.78
CA TRP A 66 3.48 7.60 1.37
C TRP A 66 4.20 8.86 1.83
N GLY A 67 3.84 10.00 1.29
CA GLY A 67 4.43 11.28 1.69
C GLY A 67 4.03 11.71 3.12
N PRO A 68 4.71 12.72 3.68
CA PRO A 68 4.44 13.23 5.01
C PRO A 68 2.98 13.61 5.22
N CYS A 69 2.39 13.16 6.34
CA CYS A 69 1.01 13.44 6.74
C CYS A 69 -0.03 13.13 5.64
N MET A 70 0.28 12.18 4.75
CA MET A 70 -0.58 11.83 3.63
C MET A 70 -1.74 10.95 4.10
N PHE A 71 -2.92 11.21 3.57
CA PHE A 71 -4.12 10.42 3.80
C PHE A 71 -4.73 9.99 2.48
N LEU A 72 -4.97 8.67 2.34
CA LEU A 72 -5.77 8.11 1.26
C LEU A 72 -7.10 7.62 1.84
N TYR A 73 -8.19 8.12 1.27
CA TYR A 73 -9.57 7.87 1.72
C TYR A 73 -9.96 6.37 1.64
N PRO A 74 -11.09 5.98 2.26
CA PRO A 74 -11.54 4.60 2.26
C PRO A 74 -11.71 4.06 0.84
N HIS A 75 -11.13 2.89 0.59
CA HIS A 75 -11.18 2.19 -0.69
C HIS A 75 -11.10 0.67 -0.51
N ASP A 76 -11.50 -0.09 -1.52
CA ASP A 76 -11.28 -1.53 -1.59
C ASP A 76 -10.31 -1.87 -2.74
N HIS A 77 -9.79 -3.10 -2.72
CA HIS A 77 -8.92 -3.58 -3.78
C HIS A 77 -9.62 -4.60 -4.69
N ARG A 78 -10.70 -5.22 -4.22
CA ARG A 78 -11.41 -6.33 -4.89
C ARG A 78 -10.50 -7.53 -5.18
N MET A 79 -9.40 -7.64 -4.45
CA MET A 79 -8.42 -8.72 -4.46
C MET A 79 -7.72 -8.75 -3.10
N TRP A 80 -7.13 -9.89 -2.76
CA TRP A 80 -6.30 -9.93 -1.56
C TRP A 80 -5.05 -9.07 -1.74
N ALA A 81 -4.54 -8.55 -0.62
CA ALA A 81 -3.30 -7.82 -0.59
C ALA A 81 -2.42 -8.27 0.59
N VAL A 82 -1.13 -8.07 0.46
CA VAL A 82 -0.15 -8.16 1.54
C VAL A 82 0.66 -6.87 1.53
N ILE A 83 0.66 -6.17 2.66
CA ILE A 83 1.38 -4.92 2.84
C ILE A 83 2.49 -5.15 3.86
N GLY A 84 3.73 -4.78 3.52
CA GLY A 84 4.88 -4.86 4.41
C GLY A 84 5.63 -3.54 4.47
N ILE A 85 5.81 -3.01 5.69
CA ILE A 85 6.48 -1.72 5.92
C ILE A 85 7.98 -1.93 6.04
N TYR A 86 8.77 -1.25 5.21
CA TYR A 86 10.22 -1.28 5.30
C TYR A 86 10.84 0.06 5.73
N GLY A 87 9.99 1.10 5.95
CA GLY A 87 10.41 2.38 6.52
C GLY A 87 9.23 3.20 6.98
N GLY A 88 9.32 3.81 8.16
CA GLY A 88 8.28 4.67 8.71
C GLY A 88 7.12 3.92 9.37
N ARG A 89 5.91 4.48 9.25
CA ARG A 89 4.67 4.00 9.90
C ARG A 89 3.47 4.23 9.00
N GLU A 90 2.58 3.26 8.96
CA GLU A 90 1.29 3.32 8.26
C GLU A 90 0.14 3.02 9.23
N GLU A 91 -0.86 3.89 9.27
CA GLU A 91 -2.09 3.65 10.01
C GLU A 91 -3.20 3.27 9.06
N ASN A 92 -3.85 2.13 9.33
CA ASN A 92 -4.98 1.62 8.58
C ASN A 92 -6.23 1.73 9.43
N ALA A 93 -7.26 2.45 8.97
CA ALA A 93 -8.59 2.35 9.51
C ALA A 93 -9.44 1.44 8.63
N PHE A 94 -10.15 0.50 9.25
CA PHE A 94 -10.97 -0.50 8.56
C PHE A 94 -12.44 -0.15 8.64
N TYR A 95 -13.17 -0.55 7.61
CA TYR A 95 -14.59 -0.24 7.48
C TYR A 95 -15.39 -1.46 7.04
N ARG A 96 -16.69 -1.43 7.35
CA ARG A 96 -17.70 -2.35 6.82
C ARG A 96 -18.79 -1.55 6.13
N ARG A 97 -19.38 -2.11 5.07
CA ARG A 97 -20.58 -1.55 4.47
C ARG A 97 -21.73 -1.60 5.48
N GLY A 98 -22.39 -0.48 5.67
CA GLY A 98 -23.58 -0.31 6.50
C GLY A 98 -24.75 0.23 5.68
N GLU A 99 -25.92 0.37 6.28
CA GLU A 99 -27.13 0.86 5.62
C GLU A 99 -26.98 2.28 5.05
N ASN A 100 -26.19 3.14 5.71
CA ASN A 100 -25.99 4.54 5.36
C ASN A 100 -24.53 4.85 4.92
N GLY A 101 -23.84 3.90 4.31
CA GLY A 101 -22.46 4.06 3.89
C GLY A 101 -21.51 3.14 4.65
N LEU A 102 -20.41 3.70 5.19
CA LEU A 102 -19.41 2.93 5.95
C LEU A 102 -19.59 3.06 7.46
N THR A 103 -19.32 1.98 8.16
CA THR A 103 -19.14 1.97 9.62
C THR A 103 -17.68 1.60 9.95
N ASN A 104 -17.08 2.26 10.93
CA ASN A 104 -15.74 1.91 11.39
C ASN A 104 -15.71 0.49 11.97
N ALA A 105 -14.70 -0.28 11.61
CA ALA A 105 -14.50 -1.67 12.04
C ALA A 105 -13.19 -1.86 12.81
N GLY A 106 -12.53 -0.77 13.20
CA GLY A 106 -11.27 -0.77 13.93
C GLY A 106 -10.13 -0.16 13.15
N SER A 107 -8.94 -0.24 13.70
CA SER A 107 -7.72 0.26 13.07
C SER A 107 -6.52 -0.60 13.42
N LYS A 108 -5.46 -0.47 12.64
CA LYS A 108 -4.17 -1.09 12.91
C LYS A 108 -3.04 -0.17 12.47
N THR A 109 -2.11 0.06 13.37
CA THR A 109 -0.84 0.71 13.07
C THR A 109 0.19 -0.35 12.66
N LEU A 110 0.93 -0.06 11.62
CA LEU A 110 2.04 -0.86 11.12
C LEU A 110 3.32 -0.02 11.21
N ASP A 111 4.26 -0.52 11.96
CA ASP A 111 5.62 0.04 12.04
C ASP A 111 6.57 -0.68 11.08
N THR A 112 7.75 -0.14 10.89
CA THR A 112 8.83 -0.78 10.12
C THR A 112 9.02 -2.23 10.56
N ARG A 113 8.99 -3.19 9.62
CA ARG A 113 9.01 -4.66 9.71
C ARG A 113 7.65 -5.31 9.93
N ASP A 114 6.59 -4.53 10.13
CA ASP A 114 5.25 -5.11 10.23
C ASP A 114 4.71 -5.51 8.87
N VAL A 115 3.85 -6.55 8.91
CA VAL A 115 3.14 -7.06 7.73
C VAL A 115 1.68 -7.29 8.06
N ILE A 116 0.81 -6.91 7.16
CA ILE A 116 -0.62 -7.20 7.24
C ILE A 116 -1.13 -7.88 5.96
N PRO A 117 -1.81 -9.01 6.07
CA PRO A 117 -2.62 -9.56 4.99
C PRO A 117 -4.02 -8.93 5.00
N LEU A 118 -4.53 -8.55 3.85
CA LEU A 118 -5.86 -8.01 3.63
C LEU A 118 -6.65 -8.93 2.69
N GLY A 119 -7.86 -9.32 3.08
CA GLY A 119 -8.75 -10.11 2.24
C GLY A 119 -9.39 -9.27 1.13
N GLU A 120 -10.02 -9.93 0.16
CA GLU A 120 -10.59 -9.31 -1.05
C GLU A 120 -11.68 -8.27 -0.78
N SER A 121 -12.42 -8.43 0.33
CA SER A 121 -13.53 -7.56 0.70
C SER A 121 -13.16 -6.46 1.70
N VAL A 122 -11.89 -6.33 2.05
CA VAL A 122 -11.44 -5.33 3.01
C VAL A 122 -11.60 -3.93 2.42
N ILE A 123 -12.21 -3.04 3.21
CA ILE A 123 -12.29 -1.62 2.94
C ILE A 123 -11.42 -0.94 3.99
N HIS A 124 -10.46 -0.13 3.56
CA HIS A 124 -9.57 0.60 4.46
C HIS A 124 -9.21 1.99 3.93
N SER A 125 -8.86 2.88 4.85
CA SER A 125 -8.13 4.10 4.54
C SER A 125 -6.71 3.99 5.08
N VAL A 126 -5.79 4.73 4.48
CA VAL A 126 -4.38 4.72 4.84
C VAL A 126 -3.93 6.12 5.24
N THR A 127 -3.20 6.21 6.34
CA THR A 127 -2.57 7.46 6.78
C THR A 127 -1.09 7.22 7.04
N ASN A 128 -0.23 8.05 6.50
CA ASN A 128 1.12 8.22 7.03
C ASN A 128 1.08 9.30 8.11
N PRO A 129 1.20 8.96 9.41
CA PRO A 129 1.10 9.94 10.49
C PRO A 129 2.40 10.73 10.70
N LEU A 130 3.48 10.40 9.99
CA LEU A 130 4.80 10.98 10.17
C LEU A 130 5.03 12.20 9.27
N GLU A 131 5.95 13.06 9.67
CA GLU A 131 6.47 14.17 8.85
C GLU A 131 7.57 13.72 7.85
N THR A 132 7.80 12.41 7.75
CA THR A 132 8.75 11.78 6.82
C THR A 132 8.02 10.80 5.91
N ILE A 133 8.69 10.36 4.84
CA ILE A 133 8.12 9.36 3.93
C ILE A 133 8.02 8.00 4.66
N THR A 134 6.88 7.34 4.52
CA THR A 134 6.70 5.93 4.85
C THR A 134 6.81 5.09 3.59
N ALA A 135 7.55 3.99 3.68
CA ALA A 135 7.87 3.14 2.54
C ALA A 135 7.38 1.70 2.77
N ALA A 136 6.61 1.18 1.81
CA ALA A 136 5.96 -0.12 1.90
C ALA A 136 6.03 -0.91 0.59
N ILE A 137 6.15 -2.23 0.71
CA ILE A 137 5.89 -3.16 -0.39
C ILE A 137 4.44 -3.62 -0.30
N HIS A 138 3.70 -3.47 -1.40
CA HIS A 138 2.33 -3.95 -1.54
C HIS A 138 2.30 -5.06 -2.61
N VAL A 139 1.76 -6.21 -2.27
CA VAL A 139 1.55 -7.33 -3.19
C VAL A 139 0.07 -7.63 -3.30
N TYR A 140 -0.46 -7.61 -4.50
CA TYR A 140 -1.88 -7.79 -4.81
C TYR A 140 -2.10 -9.05 -5.65
N GLY A 141 -3.12 -9.83 -5.31
CA GLY A 141 -3.49 -11.06 -6.04
C GLY A 141 -4.37 -10.81 -7.26
N GLY A 142 -3.90 -9.95 -8.15
CA GLY A 142 -4.59 -9.58 -9.39
C GLY A 142 -3.93 -8.39 -10.07
N ASP A 143 -4.55 -7.91 -11.16
CA ASP A 143 -4.14 -6.66 -11.80
C ASP A 143 -4.74 -5.46 -11.04
N PHE A 144 -3.94 -4.85 -10.18
CA PHE A 144 -4.33 -3.71 -9.35
C PHE A 144 -4.84 -2.52 -10.17
N PHE A 145 -4.35 -2.34 -11.39
CA PHE A 145 -4.69 -1.19 -12.23
C PHE A 145 -5.91 -1.45 -13.11
N ALA A 146 -6.15 -2.70 -13.51
CA ALA A 146 -7.27 -3.05 -14.39
C ALA A 146 -8.55 -3.44 -13.62
N THR A 147 -8.44 -3.86 -12.35
CA THR A 147 -9.59 -4.31 -11.56
C THR A 147 -10.46 -3.13 -11.16
N PRO A 148 -11.73 -3.07 -11.59
CA PRO A 148 -12.69 -2.07 -11.12
C PRO A 148 -12.89 -2.19 -9.62
N ARG A 149 -12.79 -1.08 -8.90
CA ARG A 149 -12.90 -1.02 -7.44
C ARG A 149 -13.59 0.25 -6.98
N SER A 150 -13.90 0.31 -5.72
CA SER A 150 -14.63 1.42 -5.11
C SER A 150 -13.75 2.24 -4.18
N GLU A 151 -14.13 3.49 -4.05
CA GLU A 151 -13.71 4.38 -2.98
C GLU A 151 -14.93 4.99 -2.31
N TRP A 152 -14.74 5.55 -1.14
CA TRP A 152 -15.78 6.24 -0.39
C TRP A 152 -15.33 7.64 -0.05
N ASP A 153 -16.23 8.59 -0.27
CA ASP A 153 -16.02 9.96 0.16
C ASP A 153 -15.73 10.01 1.68
N PRO A 154 -14.63 10.62 2.11
CA PRO A 154 -14.22 10.56 3.52
C PRO A 154 -15.15 11.29 4.49
N LYS A 155 -16.06 12.15 4.00
CA LYS A 155 -17.02 12.92 4.82
C LYS A 155 -18.41 12.32 4.83
N THR A 156 -18.87 11.88 3.66
CA THR A 156 -20.24 11.37 3.48
C THR A 156 -20.33 9.85 3.51
N TYR A 157 -19.19 9.17 3.34
CA TYR A 157 -19.10 7.72 3.16
C TYR A 157 -19.94 7.16 2.00
N GLN A 158 -20.24 7.99 1.02
CA GLN A 158 -20.89 7.55 -0.22
C GLN A 158 -19.89 6.81 -1.11
N GLU A 159 -20.30 5.63 -1.59
CA GLU A 159 -19.52 4.81 -2.51
C GLU A 159 -19.53 5.40 -3.92
N ARG A 160 -18.37 5.39 -4.57
CA ARG A 160 -18.17 5.76 -5.96
C ARG A 160 -17.07 4.92 -6.60
N PRO A 161 -16.97 4.85 -7.93
CA PRO A 161 -15.82 4.24 -8.59
C PRO A 161 -14.52 4.90 -8.13
N PHE A 162 -13.47 4.09 -7.95
CA PHE A 162 -12.16 4.59 -7.52
C PHE A 162 -11.58 5.54 -8.58
N ASP A 163 -11.28 6.77 -8.18
CA ASP A 163 -10.68 7.79 -9.03
C ASP A 163 -9.14 7.75 -8.90
N VAL A 164 -8.51 7.06 -9.86
CA VAL A 164 -7.05 6.95 -9.92
C VAL A 164 -6.36 8.32 -10.00
N GLU A 165 -6.95 9.26 -10.76
CA GLU A 165 -6.37 10.60 -10.90
C GLU A 165 -6.45 11.39 -9.59
N ALA A 166 -7.57 11.26 -8.85
CA ALA A 166 -7.71 11.86 -7.53
C ALA A 166 -6.67 11.27 -6.55
N ALA A 167 -6.48 9.97 -6.55
CA ALA A 167 -5.46 9.33 -5.73
C ALA A 167 -4.05 9.81 -6.08
N LEU A 168 -3.70 9.91 -7.36
CA LEU A 168 -2.40 10.42 -7.80
C LEU A 168 -2.19 11.90 -7.44
N ARG A 169 -3.25 12.73 -7.44
CA ARG A 169 -3.18 14.12 -6.97
C ARG A 169 -2.77 14.21 -5.50
N VAL A 170 -3.22 13.29 -4.64
CA VAL A 170 -2.83 13.27 -3.22
C VAL A 170 -1.32 13.06 -3.07
N PHE A 171 -0.71 12.18 -3.89
CA PHE A 171 0.75 12.00 -3.93
C PHE A 171 1.47 13.27 -4.39
N GLU A 172 0.99 13.91 -5.47
CA GLU A 172 1.63 15.13 -6.00
C GLU A 172 1.51 16.33 -5.03
N GLU A 173 0.37 16.52 -4.37
CA GLU A 173 0.21 17.55 -3.33
C GLU A 173 1.18 17.33 -2.16
N SER A 174 1.44 16.07 -1.78
CA SER A 174 2.46 15.75 -0.78
C SER A 174 3.87 16.09 -1.27
N ASN A 175 4.18 15.84 -2.54
CA ASN A 175 5.45 16.17 -3.14
C ASN A 175 5.70 17.68 -3.24
N GLN A 176 4.65 18.46 -3.51
CA GLN A 176 4.76 19.93 -3.51
C GLN A 176 5.13 20.45 -2.13
N ARG A 177 4.55 19.90 -1.06
CA ARG A 177 4.91 20.24 0.32
C ARG A 177 6.35 19.87 0.67
N LEU A 178 6.82 18.68 0.21
CA LEU A 178 8.21 18.27 0.41
C LEU A 178 9.20 19.23 -0.26
N ARG A 179 8.94 19.63 -1.52
CA ARG A 179 9.80 20.55 -2.27
C ARG A 179 9.82 21.96 -1.65
N ALA A 180 8.67 22.45 -1.14
CA ALA A 180 8.60 23.74 -0.46
C ALA A 180 9.47 23.76 0.81
N ASN A 181 9.42 22.71 1.61
CA ASN A 181 10.22 22.58 2.83
C ASN A 181 11.73 22.47 2.57
N ASP A 182 12.15 21.95 1.40
CA ASP A 182 13.57 21.88 1.01
C ASP A 182 14.12 23.24 0.54
N THR A 183 13.26 24.12 0.04
CA THR A 183 13.65 25.45 -0.44
C THR A 183 13.86 26.47 0.68
N ASP A 184 13.26 26.20 1.87
CA ASP A 184 13.33 27.06 3.06
C ASP A 184 14.47 26.68 4.02
N ARG A 185 15.34 25.73 3.64
CA ARG A 185 16.53 25.28 4.37
C ARG A 185 17.83 25.72 3.69
#